data_2e1af6fe01dc5a09bc3fa1fbcc838329
#
_entry.id   2e1af6fe01dc5a09bc3fa1fbcc838329
#
_cell.length_a   1.000
_cell.length_b   1.000
_cell.length_c   1.000
_cell.angle_alpha   90.00
_cell.angle_beta   90.00
_cell.angle_gamma   90.00
#
_symmetry.space_group_name_H-M   'P 1'
#
loop_
_entity.id
_entity.type
_entity.pdbx_description
1 polymer ?
#
loop_
_entity_poly.entity_id
_entity_poly.type
_entity_poly.pdbx_seq_one_letter_code
_entity_poly.pdbx_strand_id
1 'polypeptide(L)'
;MIHRNTGLLQSDRSLATPGYRIFSPLGLSSTLLINMSGEVVHSWDLPYEPGNYGYLLPSGNMLAAVRTPDGPKGLPAKGGLMQERDWDGNLLWEFHDSYQHHDFRRCKNGNTLYLRWELIREENHKRIQGGQQGSEHADGIWGDVIREIEPDGKVVWEWRAEDCEEMYSFPINPMCPRHEWCHANCITQQDNGDILINFRYNHLMAIIDYKTKKFKWHMCDYSYGQQHSVYMIENGNIMFFANGAKVLGVGPEGGSRVIELDPKSKQAVWQYAGSPRFSFFSWFISSAQRLASGNTSILEGIKGRLIEVTPDGEIVWEYISPHYVTKKHPMYTGGNCIFRIYHYGPDSLEIAGRLPADPW
;
A
#
# COMPACT_ATOMS: atom_id res chain seq x y z
N MET A 1 -2.18 -14.34 -18.91
CA MET A 1 -1.94 -12.92 -19.32
C MET A 1 -3.30 -12.24 -19.39
N ILE A 2 -3.51 -11.18 -18.59
CA ILE A 2 -4.81 -10.48 -18.51
C ILE A 2 -4.95 -9.47 -19.66
N HIS A 3 -3.84 -8.81 -20.03
CA HIS A 3 -3.80 -7.84 -21.14
C HIS A 3 -2.99 -8.36 -22.31
N ARG A 4 -3.47 -8.08 -23.52
CA ARG A 4 -2.73 -8.40 -24.75
C ARG A 4 -1.71 -7.32 -25.09
N ASN A 5 -2.02 -6.06 -24.78
CA ASN A 5 -1.16 -4.90 -25.00
C ASN A 5 -0.55 -4.45 -23.67
N THR A 6 0.71 -4.06 -23.68
CA THR A 6 1.46 -3.54 -22.54
C THR A 6 2.24 -2.30 -22.95
N GLY A 7 2.82 -1.59 -21.99
CA GLY A 7 3.43 -0.29 -22.21
C GLY A 7 2.40 0.83 -22.14
N LEU A 8 2.73 1.98 -22.72
CA LEU A 8 1.84 3.13 -22.80
C LEU A 8 0.70 2.84 -23.81
N LEU A 9 -0.54 2.93 -23.35
CA LEU A 9 -1.74 2.68 -24.16
C LEU A 9 -2.46 3.97 -24.55
N GLN A 10 -2.45 4.97 -23.64
CA GLN A 10 -3.10 6.26 -23.84
C GLN A 10 -2.31 7.36 -23.13
N SER A 11 -2.27 8.54 -23.73
CA SER A 11 -1.63 9.72 -23.15
C SER A 11 -2.18 10.98 -23.78
N ASP A 12 -2.85 11.79 -22.97
CA ASP A 12 -3.23 13.17 -23.34
C ASP A 12 -2.30 14.14 -22.60
N ARG A 13 -1.30 14.67 -23.31
CA ARG A 13 -0.32 15.60 -22.74
C ARG A 13 -0.92 16.91 -22.20
N SER A 14 -2.08 17.30 -22.66
CA SER A 14 -2.74 18.53 -22.23
C SER A 14 -3.49 18.38 -20.91
N LEU A 15 -3.85 17.17 -20.53
CA LEU A 15 -4.66 16.86 -19.36
C LEU A 15 -3.89 16.05 -18.30
N ALA A 16 -2.95 15.21 -18.73
CA ALA A 16 -2.16 14.40 -17.81
C ALA A 16 -1.12 15.23 -17.07
N THR A 17 -0.90 14.91 -15.80
CA THR A 17 0.07 15.58 -14.93
C THR A 17 1.48 15.14 -15.28
N PRO A 18 2.38 16.04 -15.69
CA PRO A 18 3.77 15.70 -15.96
C PRO A 18 4.46 15.09 -14.73
N GLY A 19 5.26 14.04 -14.94
CA GLY A 19 6.01 13.43 -13.84
C GLY A 19 6.52 12.03 -14.14
N TYR A 20 7.02 11.41 -13.09
CA TYR A 20 7.63 10.09 -13.10
C TYR A 20 6.88 9.17 -12.14
N ARG A 21 6.80 7.88 -12.45
CA ARG A 21 6.10 6.91 -11.61
C ARG A 21 7.04 5.81 -11.17
N ILE A 22 7.15 5.61 -9.85
CA ILE A 22 7.96 4.54 -9.27
C ILE A 22 7.08 3.36 -8.87
N PHE A 23 7.55 2.14 -9.13
CA PHE A 23 6.92 0.91 -8.69
C PHE A 23 7.90 -0.26 -8.63
N SER A 24 7.55 -1.27 -7.84
CA SER A 24 8.30 -2.53 -7.76
C SER A 24 7.40 -3.66 -8.27
N PRO A 25 7.72 -4.30 -9.41
CA PRO A 25 6.99 -5.47 -9.88
C PRO A 25 7.15 -6.63 -8.89
N LEU A 26 6.03 -7.17 -8.38
CA LEU A 26 6.07 -8.27 -7.42
C LEU A 26 6.59 -9.56 -8.07
N GLY A 27 7.53 -10.23 -7.40
CA GLY A 27 8.19 -11.44 -7.90
C GLY A 27 9.40 -11.18 -8.80
N LEU A 28 9.81 -9.91 -8.97
CA LEU A 28 11.07 -9.51 -9.58
C LEU A 28 11.93 -8.81 -8.51
N SER A 29 13.23 -8.64 -8.76
CA SER A 29 14.17 -8.07 -7.77
C SER A 29 14.58 -6.64 -8.16
N SER A 30 13.62 -5.78 -8.49
CA SER A 30 13.90 -4.40 -8.90
C SER A 30 12.78 -3.44 -8.52
N THR A 31 13.17 -2.18 -8.37
CA THR A 31 12.26 -1.02 -8.34
C THR A 31 12.54 -0.17 -9.57
N LEU A 32 11.50 0.23 -10.28
CA LEU A 32 11.58 0.90 -11.57
C LEU A 32 10.97 2.30 -11.48
N LEU A 33 11.58 3.26 -12.16
CA LEU A 33 11.05 4.60 -12.36
C LEU A 33 10.81 4.81 -13.85
N ILE A 34 9.58 5.10 -14.23
CA ILE A 34 9.18 5.34 -15.62
C ILE A 34 8.81 6.79 -15.86
N ASN A 35 9.03 7.24 -17.11
CA ASN A 35 8.57 8.54 -17.61
C ASN A 35 7.12 8.46 -18.13
N MET A 36 6.61 9.58 -18.68
CA MET A 36 5.25 9.67 -19.22
C MET A 36 5.07 8.88 -20.53
N SER A 37 6.15 8.57 -21.23
CA SER A 37 6.13 7.67 -22.41
C SER A 37 6.13 6.18 -22.00
N GLY A 38 6.23 5.88 -20.71
CA GLY A 38 6.27 4.51 -20.18
C GLY A 38 7.64 3.85 -20.29
N GLU A 39 8.69 4.61 -20.56
CA GLU A 39 10.05 4.13 -20.63
C GLU A 39 10.67 4.09 -19.22
N VAL A 40 11.44 3.05 -18.92
CA VAL A 40 12.21 2.97 -17.69
C VAL A 40 13.39 3.93 -17.81
N VAL A 41 13.36 5.00 -17.00
CA VAL A 41 14.40 6.03 -16.98
C VAL A 41 15.40 5.84 -15.86
N HIS A 42 15.03 5.05 -14.84
CA HIS A 42 15.91 4.67 -13.75
C HIS A 42 15.46 3.38 -13.09
N SER A 43 16.37 2.65 -12.45
CA SER A 43 16.07 1.41 -11.74
C SER A 43 17.04 1.15 -10.60
N TRP A 44 16.54 0.49 -9.56
CA TRP A 44 17.37 -0.04 -8.45
C TRP A 44 17.22 -1.55 -8.40
N ASP A 45 18.35 -2.24 -8.40
CA ASP A 45 18.39 -3.68 -8.14
C ASP A 45 18.31 -3.94 -6.63
N LEU A 46 17.46 -4.89 -6.26
CA LEU A 46 17.24 -5.30 -4.88
C LEU A 46 17.88 -6.67 -4.62
N PRO A 47 18.41 -6.92 -3.41
CA PRO A 47 19.04 -8.21 -3.09
C PRO A 47 18.08 -9.39 -3.09
N TYR A 48 16.77 -9.12 -2.90
CA TYR A 48 15.67 -10.08 -2.92
C TYR A 48 14.45 -9.46 -3.60
N GLU A 49 13.36 -10.23 -3.72
CA GLU A 49 12.06 -9.73 -4.18
C GLU A 49 11.58 -8.56 -3.29
N PRO A 50 10.85 -7.57 -3.83
CA PRO A 50 10.25 -6.52 -3.03
C PRO A 50 9.38 -7.10 -1.92
N GLY A 51 9.54 -6.59 -0.72
CA GLY A 51 8.61 -6.80 0.39
C GLY A 51 7.38 -5.89 0.28
N ASN A 52 6.95 -5.62 -0.92
CA ASN A 52 5.83 -4.96 -1.55
C ASN A 52 6.22 -3.80 -2.46
N TYR A 53 6.99 -2.80 -2.00
CA TYR A 53 7.28 -1.61 -2.81
C TYR A 53 8.53 -0.86 -2.32
N GLY A 54 9.00 0.08 -3.15
CA GLY A 54 9.94 1.14 -2.81
C GLY A 54 9.36 2.51 -3.18
N TYR A 55 9.86 3.57 -2.55
CA TYR A 55 9.49 4.94 -2.85
C TYR A 55 10.67 5.88 -2.63
N LEU A 56 10.63 7.09 -3.24
CA LEU A 56 11.68 8.09 -3.10
C LEU A 56 11.45 8.95 -1.86
N LEU A 57 12.54 9.23 -1.17
CA LEU A 57 12.61 10.23 -0.11
C LEU A 57 12.90 11.61 -0.71
N PRO A 58 12.63 12.73 -0.02
CA PRO A 58 12.97 14.09 -0.49
C PRO A 58 14.45 14.30 -0.84
N SER A 59 15.34 13.46 -0.30
CA SER A 59 16.78 13.43 -0.68
C SER A 59 17.02 12.88 -2.09
N GLY A 60 16.01 12.23 -2.71
CA GLY A 60 16.13 11.44 -3.93
C GLY A 60 16.61 10.01 -3.71
N ASN A 61 16.90 9.62 -2.47
CA ASN A 61 17.19 8.24 -2.13
C ASN A 61 15.94 7.39 -2.19
N MET A 62 16.09 6.11 -2.55
CA MET A 62 14.98 5.14 -2.52
C MET A 62 14.96 4.42 -1.18
N LEU A 63 13.82 4.41 -0.50
CA LEU A 63 13.53 3.54 0.64
C LEU A 63 12.65 2.38 0.18
N ALA A 64 13.10 1.14 0.40
CA ALA A 64 12.37 -0.07 0.01
C ALA A 64 12.42 -1.12 1.11
N ALA A 65 11.41 -1.99 1.15
CA ALA A 65 11.49 -3.26 1.87
C ALA A 65 11.71 -4.40 0.88
N VAL A 66 12.46 -5.41 1.29
CA VAL A 66 12.69 -6.63 0.53
C VAL A 66 12.35 -7.86 1.36
N ARG A 67 11.93 -8.93 0.67
CA ARG A 67 11.45 -10.15 1.28
C ARG A 67 12.60 -11.06 1.66
N THR A 68 12.82 -11.23 2.97
CA THR A 68 13.84 -12.15 3.47
C THR A 68 13.29 -13.58 3.63
N PRO A 69 14.14 -14.62 3.60
CA PRO A 69 13.71 -16.02 3.72
C PRO A 69 13.30 -16.44 5.14
N ASP A 70 13.74 -15.72 6.17
CA ASP A 70 13.50 -15.97 7.59
C ASP A 70 12.17 -15.39 8.08
N GLY A 71 11.78 -15.68 9.33
CA GLY A 71 10.52 -15.25 9.95
C GLY A 71 9.29 -16.09 9.55
N PRO A 72 8.06 -15.59 9.80
CA PRO A 72 6.83 -16.37 9.62
C PRO A 72 6.65 -16.83 8.19
N LYS A 73 6.30 -18.12 8.02
CA LYS A 73 6.03 -18.70 6.70
C LYS A 73 4.52 -18.67 6.41
N GLY A 74 4.16 -18.53 5.14
CA GLY A 74 2.75 -18.59 4.73
C GLY A 74 1.93 -17.33 4.98
N LEU A 75 2.47 -16.32 5.65
CA LEU A 75 1.81 -15.03 5.79
C LEU A 75 2.06 -14.15 4.55
N PRO A 76 1.04 -13.40 4.10
CA PRO A 76 1.14 -12.58 2.89
C PRO A 76 1.91 -11.28 3.13
N ALA A 77 2.43 -10.68 2.05
CA ALA A 77 3.08 -9.36 2.05
C ALA A 77 4.26 -9.22 3.03
N LYS A 78 5.01 -10.30 3.20
CA LYS A 78 6.22 -10.32 4.01
C LYS A 78 7.31 -9.44 3.38
N GLY A 79 7.99 -8.66 4.22
CA GLY A 79 9.23 -7.97 3.91
C GLY A 79 10.40 -8.61 4.68
N GLY A 80 10.94 -7.93 5.67
CA GLY A 80 12.00 -8.42 6.55
C GLY A 80 13.25 -7.55 6.56
N LEU A 81 13.62 -6.94 5.45
CA LEU A 81 14.77 -6.03 5.38
C LEU A 81 14.34 -4.72 4.73
N MET A 82 14.43 -3.62 5.46
CA MET A 82 14.23 -2.27 4.94
C MET A 82 15.59 -1.66 4.57
N GLN A 83 15.71 -1.04 3.39
CA GLN A 83 16.94 -0.46 2.90
C GLN A 83 16.70 0.92 2.32
N GLU A 84 17.60 1.87 2.64
CA GLU A 84 17.73 3.14 1.94
C GLU A 84 18.94 3.05 1.01
N ARG A 85 18.72 3.37 -0.26
CA ARG A 85 19.76 3.39 -1.30
C ARG A 85 19.79 4.76 -1.97
N ASP A 86 20.98 5.24 -2.29
CA ASP A 86 21.11 6.45 -3.09
C ASP A 86 20.66 6.25 -4.55
N TRP A 87 20.78 7.29 -5.35
CA TRP A 87 20.41 7.25 -6.76
C TRP A 87 21.22 6.21 -7.54
N ASP A 88 22.50 6.02 -7.22
CA ASP A 88 23.38 5.07 -7.89
C ASP A 88 23.21 3.62 -7.36
N GLY A 89 22.30 3.39 -6.42
CA GLY A 89 22.01 2.09 -5.84
C GLY A 89 22.90 1.69 -4.66
N ASN A 90 23.79 2.57 -4.19
CA ASN A 90 24.63 2.29 -3.02
C ASN A 90 23.76 2.21 -1.76
N LEU A 91 24.04 1.23 -0.91
CA LEU A 91 23.36 1.06 0.36
C LEU A 91 23.82 2.15 1.36
N LEU A 92 22.87 2.93 1.86
CA LEU A 92 23.13 3.98 2.87
C LEU A 92 22.68 3.57 4.26
N TRP A 93 21.59 2.84 4.35
CA TRP A 93 21.02 2.36 5.61
C TRP A 93 20.26 1.06 5.38
N GLU A 94 20.28 0.20 6.39
CA GLU A 94 19.42 -0.98 6.42
C GLU A 94 18.98 -1.33 7.84
N PHE A 95 17.82 -1.95 7.94
CA PHE A 95 17.30 -2.50 9.19
C PHE A 95 16.59 -3.82 8.93
N HIS A 96 16.98 -4.85 9.66
CA HIS A 96 16.43 -6.20 9.55
C HIS A 96 15.49 -6.49 10.71
N ASP A 97 14.22 -6.78 10.39
CA ASP A 97 13.22 -7.42 11.27
C ASP A 97 12.47 -8.46 10.45
N SER A 98 12.76 -9.74 10.69
CA SER A 98 12.16 -10.87 9.94
C SER A 98 10.63 -10.94 10.02
N TYR A 99 10.02 -10.16 10.91
CA TYR A 99 8.57 -10.05 11.09
C TYR A 99 7.98 -8.83 10.39
N GLN A 100 8.79 -7.95 9.77
CA GLN A 100 8.30 -6.79 9.03
C GLN A 100 7.40 -7.24 7.87
N HIS A 101 6.27 -6.53 7.69
CA HIS A 101 5.33 -6.78 6.62
C HIS A 101 4.67 -5.49 6.08
N HIS A 102 4.03 -5.58 4.94
CA HIS A 102 3.17 -4.61 4.27
C HIS A 102 3.75 -3.21 4.14
N ASP A 103 3.88 -2.43 5.22
CA ASP A 103 4.12 -0.98 5.10
C ASP A 103 5.23 -0.47 6.02
N PHE A 104 5.89 0.60 5.59
CA PHE A 104 6.97 1.28 6.28
C PHE A 104 7.07 2.72 5.79
N ARG A 105 7.43 3.66 6.68
CA ARG A 105 7.52 5.08 6.37
C ARG A 105 8.72 5.73 7.04
N ARG A 106 9.48 6.54 6.30
CA ARG A 106 10.42 7.45 6.91
C ARG A 106 9.65 8.63 7.49
N CYS A 107 9.79 8.89 8.77
CA CYS A 107 9.17 10.00 9.47
C CYS A 107 9.94 11.30 9.26
N LYS A 108 9.31 12.45 9.49
CA LYS A 108 9.95 13.78 9.35
C LYS A 108 11.14 13.97 10.30
N ASN A 109 11.15 13.28 11.44
CA ASN A 109 12.26 13.29 12.41
C ASN A 109 13.43 12.36 12.05
N GLY A 110 13.37 11.67 10.91
CA GLY A 110 14.39 10.72 10.46
C GLY A 110 14.18 9.29 10.94
N ASN A 111 13.26 9.04 11.86
CA ASN A 111 12.89 7.70 12.32
C ASN A 111 12.17 6.92 11.22
N THR A 112 12.04 5.62 11.42
CA THR A 112 11.26 4.75 10.52
C THR A 112 10.11 4.11 11.27
N LEU A 113 8.89 4.35 10.78
CA LEU A 113 7.67 3.69 11.23
C LEU A 113 7.41 2.49 10.35
N TYR A 114 7.08 1.30 10.91
CA TYR A 114 6.81 0.10 10.12
C TYR A 114 5.84 -0.85 10.81
N LEU A 115 5.20 -1.71 10.00
CA LEU A 115 4.35 -2.80 10.46
C LEU A 115 5.16 -4.08 10.66
N ARG A 116 4.84 -4.80 11.73
CA ARG A 116 5.38 -6.13 11.98
C ARG A 116 4.35 -7.06 12.62
N TRP A 117 4.56 -8.37 12.46
CA TRP A 117 3.77 -9.39 13.15
C TRP A 117 4.32 -9.70 14.53
N GLU A 118 3.41 -10.05 15.42
CA GLU A 118 3.72 -10.66 16.72
C GLU A 118 2.65 -11.69 17.07
N LEU A 119 3.02 -12.80 17.71
CA LEU A 119 2.03 -13.78 18.16
C LEU A 119 1.14 -13.17 19.24
N ILE A 120 -0.16 -13.28 19.06
CA ILE A 120 -1.17 -12.91 20.06
C ILE A 120 -1.08 -13.88 21.23
N ARG A 121 -1.13 -13.37 22.47
CA ARG A 121 -1.19 -14.19 23.67
C ARG A 121 -2.39 -15.14 23.64
N GLU A 122 -2.19 -16.39 24.02
CA GLU A 122 -3.20 -17.46 23.90
C GLU A 122 -4.51 -17.12 24.64
N GLU A 123 -4.40 -16.49 25.82
CA GLU A 123 -5.58 -16.04 26.59
C GLU A 123 -6.46 -15.04 25.83
N ASN A 124 -5.93 -14.33 24.83
CA ASN A 124 -6.66 -13.37 24.02
C ASN A 124 -7.29 -13.97 22.76
N HIS A 125 -6.90 -15.19 22.35
CA HIS A 125 -7.45 -15.83 21.14
C HIS A 125 -8.98 -15.91 21.16
N LYS A 126 -9.58 -16.21 22.31
CA LYS A 126 -11.05 -16.28 22.49
C LYS A 126 -11.78 -14.95 22.35
N ARG A 127 -11.06 -13.83 22.47
CA ARG A 127 -11.61 -12.48 22.32
C ARG A 127 -11.73 -12.07 20.84
N ILE A 128 -10.91 -12.68 19.98
CA ILE A 128 -10.88 -12.38 18.55
C ILE A 128 -12.10 -13.02 17.88
N GLN A 129 -12.98 -12.19 17.38
CA GLN A 129 -14.24 -12.62 16.76
C GLN A 129 -14.13 -12.74 15.25
N GLY A 130 -15.02 -13.53 14.65
CA GLY A 130 -15.12 -13.67 13.19
C GLY A 130 -14.03 -14.53 12.58
N GLY A 131 -13.88 -14.42 11.24
CA GLY A 131 -12.98 -15.23 10.44
C GLY A 131 -13.38 -16.70 10.31
N GLN A 132 -12.63 -17.46 9.52
CA GLN A 132 -12.83 -18.89 9.30
C GLN A 132 -12.21 -19.67 10.47
N GLN A 133 -13.03 -20.27 11.31
CA GLN A 133 -12.59 -21.09 12.44
C GLN A 133 -11.76 -22.29 11.92
N GLY A 134 -10.65 -22.59 12.59
CA GLY A 134 -9.75 -23.68 12.22
C GLY A 134 -8.75 -23.31 11.11
N SER A 135 -8.67 -22.04 10.73
CA SER A 135 -7.69 -21.54 9.77
C SER A 135 -6.56 -20.72 10.42
N GLU A 136 -6.40 -20.87 11.72
CA GLU A 136 -5.29 -20.28 12.47
C GLU A 136 -3.95 -20.81 11.94
N HIS A 137 -2.87 -20.03 12.06
CA HIS A 137 -1.53 -20.49 11.73
C HIS A 137 -1.09 -21.57 12.72
N ALA A 138 -0.15 -22.44 12.30
CA ALA A 138 0.37 -23.51 13.18
C ALA A 138 1.00 -22.99 14.47
N ASP A 139 1.57 -21.77 14.43
CA ASP A 139 2.16 -21.10 15.58
C ASP A 139 1.13 -20.34 16.45
N GLY A 140 -0.14 -20.21 15.99
CA GLY A 140 -1.17 -19.42 16.66
C GLY A 140 -1.73 -18.31 15.76
N ILE A 141 -2.25 -17.24 16.34
CA ILE A 141 -2.76 -16.08 15.61
C ILE A 141 -1.70 -14.98 15.64
N TRP A 142 -1.31 -14.50 14.47
CA TRP A 142 -0.39 -13.37 14.35
C TRP A 142 -1.16 -12.05 14.39
N GLY A 143 -0.69 -11.10 15.20
CA GLY A 143 -1.28 -9.77 15.33
C GLY A 143 -0.38 -8.68 14.76
N ASP A 144 -0.99 -7.54 14.44
CA ASP A 144 -0.29 -6.37 13.92
C ASP A 144 0.32 -5.53 15.06
N VAL A 145 1.56 -5.13 14.85
CA VAL A 145 2.30 -4.18 15.68
C VAL A 145 2.87 -3.09 14.80
N ILE A 146 2.75 -1.85 15.25
CA ILE A 146 3.43 -0.70 14.65
C ILE A 146 4.65 -0.39 15.53
N ARG A 147 5.82 -0.26 14.91
CA ARG A 147 7.03 0.24 15.58
C ARG A 147 7.56 1.49 14.94
N GLU A 148 8.07 2.40 15.77
CA GLU A 148 8.96 3.49 15.34
C GLU A 148 10.35 3.22 15.88
N ILE A 149 11.34 3.27 14.99
CA ILE A 149 12.76 3.09 15.31
C ILE A 149 13.57 4.32 14.92
N GLU A 150 14.59 4.62 15.73
CA GLU A 150 15.67 5.54 15.38
C GLU A 150 16.55 4.97 14.26
N PRO A 151 17.40 5.77 13.59
CA PRO A 151 18.26 5.28 12.52
C PRO A 151 19.21 4.15 12.94
N ASP A 152 19.58 4.05 14.22
CA ASP A 152 20.40 2.99 14.80
C ASP A 152 19.59 1.70 15.12
N GLY A 153 18.28 1.71 14.87
CA GLY A 153 17.39 0.58 15.10
C GLY A 153 16.76 0.52 16.48
N LYS A 154 17.02 1.49 17.37
CA LYS A 154 16.41 1.55 18.69
C LYS A 154 14.92 1.85 18.58
N VAL A 155 14.08 0.99 19.22
CA VAL A 155 12.63 1.19 19.29
C VAL A 155 12.32 2.35 20.24
N VAL A 156 11.62 3.38 19.76
CA VAL A 156 11.22 4.56 20.54
C VAL A 156 9.74 4.64 20.79
N TRP A 157 8.94 3.95 19.95
CA TRP A 157 7.50 3.88 20.12
C TRP A 157 6.97 2.57 19.56
N GLU A 158 5.93 2.04 20.18
CA GLU A 158 5.25 0.82 19.73
C GLU A 158 3.76 0.88 20.06
N TRP A 159 2.95 0.37 19.17
CA TRP A 159 1.53 0.11 19.35
C TRP A 159 1.21 -1.33 18.93
N ARG A 160 0.41 -2.03 19.72
CA ARG A 160 0.02 -3.42 19.49
C ARG A 160 -1.50 -3.51 19.35
N ALA A 161 -2.00 -4.15 18.30
CA ALA A 161 -3.43 -4.39 18.14
C ALA A 161 -4.01 -5.14 19.35
N GLU A 162 -3.24 -6.09 19.89
CA GLU A 162 -3.63 -6.89 21.06
C GLU A 162 -3.89 -6.07 22.33
N ASP A 163 -3.17 -4.96 22.51
CA ASP A 163 -3.30 -4.11 23.72
C ASP A 163 -4.38 -3.01 23.54
N CYS A 164 -4.99 -2.92 22.36
CA CYS A 164 -6.05 -1.97 22.05
C CYS A 164 -7.42 -2.63 22.27
N GLU A 165 -8.10 -2.30 23.38
CA GLU A 165 -9.41 -2.88 23.73
C GLU A 165 -10.47 -2.68 22.63
N GLU A 166 -10.45 -1.53 21.96
CA GLU A 166 -11.40 -1.20 20.90
C GLU A 166 -11.30 -2.17 19.72
N MET A 167 -10.09 -2.71 19.43
CA MET A 167 -9.87 -3.63 18.31
C MET A 167 -10.72 -4.90 18.41
N TYR A 168 -11.00 -5.39 19.61
CA TYR A 168 -11.79 -6.61 19.81
C TYR A 168 -13.28 -6.44 19.44
N SER A 169 -13.73 -5.19 19.26
CA SER A 169 -15.09 -4.89 18.80
C SER A 169 -15.27 -5.04 17.29
N PHE A 170 -14.17 -5.22 16.53
CA PHE A 170 -14.21 -5.32 15.08
C PHE A 170 -13.87 -6.76 14.65
N PRO A 171 -14.88 -7.59 14.30
CA PRO A 171 -14.62 -8.97 13.91
C PRO A 171 -13.85 -9.07 12.60
N ILE A 172 -13.07 -10.15 12.47
CA ILE A 172 -12.49 -10.55 11.19
C ILE A 172 -13.64 -10.88 10.23
N ASN A 173 -13.57 -10.41 8.99
CA ASN A 173 -14.53 -10.77 7.95
C ASN A 173 -14.66 -12.31 7.85
N PRO A 174 -15.87 -12.89 7.85
CA PRO A 174 -16.06 -14.34 7.87
C PRO A 174 -15.50 -15.08 6.67
N MET A 175 -15.17 -14.38 5.58
CA MET A 175 -14.48 -14.96 4.42
C MET A 175 -12.94 -14.87 4.51
N CYS A 176 -12.40 -14.32 5.62
CA CYS A 176 -10.96 -14.24 5.85
C CYS A 176 -10.48 -15.35 6.77
N PRO A 177 -9.25 -15.84 6.59
CA PRO A 177 -8.66 -16.79 7.54
C PRO A 177 -8.30 -16.10 8.85
N ARG A 178 -8.04 -16.91 9.88
CA ARG A 178 -7.65 -16.46 11.24
C ARG A 178 -6.16 -16.61 11.50
N HIS A 179 -5.35 -16.89 10.51
CA HIS A 179 -3.89 -17.00 10.69
C HIS A 179 -3.25 -15.70 11.12
N GLU A 180 -3.87 -14.57 10.80
CA GLU A 180 -3.51 -13.25 11.30
C GLU A 180 -4.74 -12.41 11.67
N TRP A 181 -4.55 -11.52 12.61
CA TRP A 181 -5.49 -10.52 13.09
C TRP A 181 -4.75 -9.19 13.11
N CYS A 182 -5.05 -8.27 12.39
CA CYS A 182 -6.12 -7.69 11.62
C CYS A 182 -5.74 -7.52 10.13
N HIS A 183 -4.52 -7.91 9.73
CA HIS A 183 -3.97 -7.71 8.40
C HIS A 183 -3.83 -6.23 8.06
N ALA A 184 -3.09 -5.49 8.89
CA ALA A 184 -2.77 -4.09 8.61
C ALA A 184 -1.91 -4.00 7.34
N ASN A 185 -2.29 -3.10 6.42
CA ASN A 185 -1.65 -3.04 5.11
C ASN A 185 -1.21 -1.62 4.68
N CYS A 186 -1.48 -0.63 5.51
CA CYS A 186 -1.08 0.75 5.24
C CYS A 186 -1.00 1.54 6.54
N ILE A 187 0.10 2.31 6.70
CA ILE A 187 0.29 3.27 7.78
C ILE A 187 0.79 4.59 7.22
N THR A 188 0.30 5.71 7.76
CA THR A 188 0.82 7.04 7.48
C THR A 188 0.84 7.87 8.75
N GLN A 189 1.96 8.57 9.01
CA GLN A 189 2.05 9.50 10.12
C GLN A 189 1.50 10.85 9.68
N GLN A 190 0.62 11.41 10.51
CA GLN A 190 0.07 12.75 10.31
C GLN A 190 1.05 13.80 10.85
N ASP A 191 0.88 15.08 10.46
CA ASP A 191 1.76 16.17 10.90
C ASP A 191 1.77 16.38 12.42
N ASN A 192 0.69 16.04 13.10
CA ASN A 192 0.57 16.07 14.56
C ASN A 192 1.16 14.82 15.26
N GLY A 193 1.72 13.89 14.50
CA GLY A 193 2.31 12.63 14.97
C GLY A 193 1.34 11.46 15.04
N ASP A 194 0.03 11.67 14.95
CA ASP A 194 -0.97 10.59 14.94
C ASP A 194 -0.79 9.68 13.73
N ILE A 195 -1.24 8.42 13.85
CA ILE A 195 -1.04 7.43 12.82
C ILE A 195 -2.37 7.01 12.21
N LEU A 196 -2.55 7.25 10.91
CA LEU A 196 -3.65 6.69 10.14
C LEU A 196 -3.24 5.29 9.68
N ILE A 197 -4.08 4.30 9.98
CA ILE A 197 -3.85 2.87 9.69
C ILE A 197 -5.09 2.24 9.06
N ASN A 198 -4.87 1.21 8.24
CA ASN A 198 -5.92 0.37 7.68
C ASN A 198 -5.73 -1.09 8.07
N PHE A 199 -6.77 -1.69 8.62
CA PHE A 199 -6.88 -3.11 8.98
C PHE A 199 -7.80 -3.84 7.99
N ARG A 200 -7.20 -4.50 7.02
CA ARG A 200 -7.89 -5.06 5.87
C ARG A 200 -8.94 -6.12 6.23
N TYR A 201 -8.62 -7.03 7.14
CA TYR A 201 -9.52 -8.13 7.50
C TYR A 201 -10.73 -7.69 8.32
N ASN A 202 -10.61 -6.55 9.00
CA ASN A 202 -11.67 -5.96 9.83
C ASN A 202 -12.44 -4.86 9.08
N HIS A 203 -12.08 -4.55 7.81
CA HIS A 203 -12.64 -3.43 7.03
C HIS A 203 -12.58 -2.10 7.80
N LEU A 204 -11.53 -1.91 8.58
CA LEU A 204 -11.38 -0.84 9.55
C LEU A 204 -10.25 0.11 9.14
N MET A 205 -10.55 1.38 9.09
CA MET A 205 -9.57 2.47 9.08
C MET A 205 -9.62 3.16 10.44
N ALA A 206 -8.46 3.54 10.99
CA ALA A 206 -8.41 4.24 12.27
C ALA A 206 -7.29 5.28 12.32
N ILE A 207 -7.47 6.32 13.13
CA ILE A 207 -6.41 7.25 13.52
C ILE A 207 -6.06 6.96 14.97
N ILE A 208 -4.83 6.55 15.20
CA ILE A 208 -4.27 6.26 16.52
C ILE A 208 -3.60 7.52 17.05
N ASP A 209 -4.00 7.96 18.22
CA ASP A 209 -3.31 9.02 18.95
C ASP A 209 -1.92 8.53 19.36
N TYR A 210 -0.88 9.21 18.92
CA TYR A 210 0.50 8.80 19.17
C TYR A 210 0.85 8.74 20.67
N LYS A 211 0.30 9.64 21.49
CA LYS A 211 0.62 9.73 22.94
C LYS A 211 -0.17 8.73 23.76
N THR A 212 -1.49 8.63 23.50
CA THR A 212 -2.38 7.79 24.33
C THR A 212 -2.53 6.38 23.79
N LYS A 213 -2.10 6.13 22.55
CA LYS A 213 -2.22 4.86 21.83
C LYS A 213 -3.68 4.37 21.65
N LYS A 214 -4.66 5.28 21.74
CA LYS A 214 -6.08 5.01 21.57
C LYS A 214 -6.56 5.51 20.20
N PHE A 215 -7.69 5.02 19.74
CA PHE A 215 -8.33 5.55 18.54
C PHE A 215 -8.92 6.94 18.81
N LYS A 216 -8.52 7.93 18.02
CA LYS A 216 -9.17 9.24 17.94
C LYS A 216 -10.33 9.23 16.96
N TRP A 217 -10.24 8.41 15.94
CA TRP A 217 -11.22 8.26 14.89
C TRP A 217 -11.13 6.86 14.34
N HIS A 218 -12.25 6.30 13.95
CA HIS A 218 -12.31 5.06 13.20
C HIS A 218 -13.51 4.99 12.30
N MET A 219 -13.45 4.16 11.26
CA MET A 219 -14.53 3.81 10.38
C MET A 219 -14.40 2.35 9.98
N CYS A 220 -15.46 1.56 10.23
CA CYS A 220 -15.57 0.18 9.78
C CYS A 220 -16.74 0.11 8.79
N ASP A 221 -16.45 -0.21 7.53
CA ASP A 221 -17.46 -0.31 6.49
C ASP A 221 -17.15 -1.47 5.53
N TYR A 222 -17.96 -2.49 5.60
CA TYR A 222 -17.84 -3.69 4.76
C TYR A 222 -18.17 -3.43 3.28
N SER A 223 -18.90 -2.36 2.95
CA SER A 223 -19.28 -2.03 1.57
C SER A 223 -18.11 -1.67 0.68
N TYR A 224 -16.98 -1.24 1.25
CA TYR A 224 -15.75 -0.97 0.53
C TYR A 224 -14.97 -2.24 0.14
N GLY A 225 -15.30 -3.36 0.77
CA GLY A 225 -14.76 -4.66 0.39
C GLY A 225 -13.24 -4.77 0.51
N GLN A 226 -12.72 -4.47 1.70
CA GLN A 226 -11.30 -4.38 2.03
C GLN A 226 -10.61 -3.18 1.35
N GLN A 227 -9.75 -2.48 2.07
CA GLN A 227 -9.12 -1.26 1.58
C GLN A 227 -7.60 -1.41 1.50
N HIS A 228 -6.97 -0.62 0.61
CA HIS A 228 -5.51 -0.46 0.51
C HIS A 228 -5.16 1.02 0.31
N SER A 229 -3.90 1.36 0.58
CA SER A 229 -3.35 2.70 0.31
C SER A 229 -4.15 3.83 0.93
N VAL A 230 -4.49 3.69 2.22
CA VAL A 230 -5.22 4.70 2.99
C VAL A 230 -4.26 5.81 3.42
N TYR A 231 -4.56 7.06 3.09
CA TYR A 231 -3.78 8.22 3.50
C TYR A 231 -4.64 9.48 3.53
N MET A 232 -4.19 10.50 4.26
CA MET A 232 -4.84 11.81 4.32
C MET A 232 -4.27 12.70 3.21
N ILE A 233 -5.15 13.30 2.41
CA ILE A 233 -4.79 14.29 1.39
C ILE A 233 -4.76 15.71 2.00
N GLU A 234 -4.20 16.67 1.26
CA GLU A 234 -3.94 18.05 1.77
C GLU A 234 -5.18 18.77 2.31
N ASN A 235 -6.36 18.50 1.75
CA ASN A 235 -7.62 19.10 2.22
C ASN A 235 -8.16 18.47 3.52
N GLY A 236 -7.47 17.47 4.07
CA GLY A 236 -7.85 16.75 5.29
C GLY A 236 -8.81 15.57 5.07
N ASN A 237 -9.19 15.27 3.84
CA ASN A 237 -9.96 14.08 3.51
C ASN A 237 -9.06 12.84 3.47
N ILE A 238 -9.65 11.66 3.61
CA ILE A 238 -8.96 10.38 3.52
C ILE A 238 -9.19 9.79 2.12
N MET A 239 -8.10 9.48 1.41
CA MET A 239 -8.15 8.77 0.14
C MET A 239 -7.73 7.32 0.31
N PHE A 240 -8.42 6.40 -0.39
CA PHE A 240 -8.09 4.99 -0.38
C PHE A 240 -8.60 4.25 -1.62
N PHE A 241 -8.00 3.08 -1.85
CA PHE A 241 -8.46 2.12 -2.85
C PHE A 241 -9.38 1.10 -2.16
N ALA A 242 -10.67 1.15 -2.48
CA ALA A 242 -11.69 0.19 -2.05
C ALA A 242 -11.69 -1.00 -3.01
N ASN A 243 -11.17 -2.16 -2.59
CA ASN A 243 -10.99 -3.30 -3.48
C ASN A 243 -12.31 -3.95 -3.95
N GLY A 244 -13.40 -3.78 -3.21
CA GLY A 244 -14.67 -4.43 -3.54
C GLY A 244 -14.63 -5.96 -3.37
N ALA A 245 -13.68 -6.47 -2.59
CA ALA A 245 -13.47 -7.89 -2.34
C ALA A 245 -14.12 -8.32 -1.02
N LYS A 246 -14.56 -9.59 -0.96
CA LYS A 246 -15.16 -10.18 0.25
C LYS A 246 -16.31 -9.36 0.84
N VAL A 247 -17.10 -8.75 -0.02
CA VAL A 247 -18.34 -8.08 0.34
C VAL A 247 -19.43 -9.12 0.52
N LEU A 248 -20.16 -9.05 1.64
CA LEU A 248 -21.33 -9.91 1.88
C LEU A 248 -22.54 -9.37 1.10
N GLY A 249 -22.90 -10.08 0.07
CA GLY A 249 -23.96 -9.67 -0.86
C GLY A 249 -23.40 -8.94 -2.07
N VAL A 250 -23.83 -9.37 -3.25
CA VAL A 250 -23.47 -8.71 -4.50
C VAL A 250 -24.51 -7.63 -4.74
N GLY A 251 -24.25 -6.43 -4.24
CA GLY A 251 -25.00 -5.26 -4.68
C GLY A 251 -24.65 -4.92 -6.15
N PRO A 252 -25.43 -4.06 -6.81
CA PRO A 252 -25.14 -3.57 -8.15
C PRO A 252 -23.80 -2.80 -8.24
N GLU A 253 -23.10 -2.68 -7.14
CA GLU A 253 -21.86 -1.91 -6.95
C GLU A 253 -20.57 -2.77 -6.99
N GLY A 254 -20.59 -3.90 -7.69
CA GLY A 254 -19.40 -4.74 -7.88
C GLY A 254 -18.23 -3.98 -8.53
N GLY A 255 -17.01 -4.54 -8.36
CA GLY A 255 -15.77 -3.91 -8.83
C GLY A 255 -15.07 -3.08 -7.74
N SER A 256 -13.90 -2.55 -8.07
CA SER A 256 -13.14 -1.67 -7.18
C SER A 256 -13.55 -0.21 -7.35
N ARG A 257 -13.22 0.60 -6.34
CA ARG A 257 -13.40 2.05 -6.38
C ARG A 257 -12.19 2.74 -5.76
N VAL A 258 -11.92 3.95 -6.18
CA VAL A 258 -11.07 4.90 -5.44
C VAL A 258 -11.99 5.88 -4.76
N ILE A 259 -11.79 6.11 -3.48
CA ILE A 259 -12.69 6.92 -2.65
C ILE A 259 -11.90 8.08 -2.03
N GLU A 260 -12.46 9.28 -2.08
CA GLU A 260 -12.12 10.38 -1.20
C GLU A 260 -13.25 10.53 -0.18
N LEU A 261 -12.91 10.41 1.09
CA LEU A 261 -13.83 10.40 2.22
C LEU A 261 -13.61 11.63 3.10
N ASP A 262 -14.67 12.36 3.43
CA ASP A 262 -14.61 13.34 4.52
C ASP A 262 -14.65 12.61 5.87
N PRO A 263 -13.58 12.69 6.69
CA PRO A 263 -13.53 11.97 7.97
C PRO A 263 -14.55 12.48 9.00
N LYS A 264 -15.05 13.70 8.86
CA LYS A 264 -16.04 14.28 9.80
C LYS A 264 -17.43 13.72 9.56
N SER A 265 -17.90 13.78 8.32
CA SER A 265 -19.21 13.22 7.93
C SER A 265 -19.18 11.71 7.71
N LYS A 266 -18.01 11.14 7.51
CA LYS A 266 -17.78 9.75 7.08
C LYS A 266 -18.47 9.42 5.76
N GLN A 267 -18.62 10.41 4.88
CA GLN A 267 -19.24 10.27 3.56
C GLN A 267 -18.18 10.39 2.45
N ALA A 268 -18.35 9.60 1.39
CA ALA A 268 -17.58 9.77 0.17
C ALA A 268 -17.96 11.10 -0.50
N VAL A 269 -16.97 11.95 -0.75
CA VAL A 269 -17.14 13.25 -1.43
C VAL A 269 -16.70 13.19 -2.89
N TRP A 270 -15.89 12.21 -3.24
CA TRP A 270 -15.51 11.88 -4.61
C TRP A 270 -15.24 10.39 -4.74
N GLN A 271 -15.51 9.83 -5.91
CA GLN A 271 -15.15 8.45 -6.23
C GLN A 271 -14.86 8.25 -7.70
N TYR A 272 -13.95 7.32 -7.99
CA TYR A 272 -13.74 6.73 -9.31
C TYR A 272 -14.15 5.25 -9.29
N ALA A 273 -14.83 4.80 -10.34
CA ALA A 273 -15.18 3.39 -10.56
C ALA A 273 -15.17 3.08 -12.06
N GLY A 274 -14.99 1.82 -12.40
CA GLY A 274 -15.05 1.39 -13.81
C GLY A 274 -16.46 1.51 -14.42
N SER A 275 -16.52 1.69 -15.73
CA SER A 275 -17.75 1.61 -16.53
C SER A 275 -17.49 0.70 -17.74
N PRO A 276 -18.09 -0.50 -17.81
CA PRO A 276 -18.91 -1.15 -16.77
C PRO A 276 -18.11 -1.46 -15.50
N ARG A 277 -18.78 -1.65 -14.36
CA ARG A 277 -18.18 -1.74 -13.01
C ARG A 277 -16.97 -2.68 -12.91
N PHE A 278 -17.07 -3.89 -13.42
CA PHE A 278 -15.98 -4.88 -13.36
C PHE A 278 -14.83 -4.64 -14.34
N SER A 279 -14.89 -3.60 -15.19
CA SER A 279 -13.75 -3.19 -16.01
C SER A 279 -12.59 -2.65 -15.15
N PHE A 280 -12.91 -2.25 -13.89
CA PHE A 280 -11.95 -1.81 -12.88
C PHE A 280 -12.12 -2.69 -11.64
N PHE A 281 -11.22 -3.66 -11.47
CA PHE A 281 -11.30 -4.60 -10.35
C PHE A 281 -9.93 -5.19 -9.99
N SER A 282 -9.54 -4.96 -8.75
CA SER A 282 -8.36 -5.55 -8.11
C SER A 282 -8.74 -6.01 -6.70
N TRP A 283 -8.87 -7.31 -6.50
CA TRP A 283 -9.39 -7.88 -5.24
C TRP A 283 -8.42 -7.78 -4.05
N PHE A 284 -7.17 -7.39 -4.26
CA PHE A 284 -6.16 -7.09 -3.25
C PHE A 284 -5.15 -6.11 -3.81
N ILE A 285 -4.19 -5.61 -2.99
CA ILE A 285 -3.20 -4.58 -3.36
C ILE A 285 -3.84 -3.35 -4.00
N SER A 286 -3.09 -2.57 -4.76
CA SER A 286 -3.54 -1.34 -5.44
C SER A 286 -3.34 -0.07 -4.61
N SER A 287 -3.32 1.07 -5.30
CA SER A 287 -3.13 2.37 -4.68
C SER A 287 -3.78 3.49 -5.48
N ALA A 288 -3.96 4.63 -4.83
CA ALA A 288 -4.32 5.88 -5.48
C ALA A 288 -3.52 7.03 -4.87
N GLN A 289 -3.27 8.07 -5.65
CA GLN A 289 -2.61 9.29 -5.21
C GLN A 289 -3.27 10.49 -5.88
N ARG A 290 -3.77 11.45 -5.09
CA ARG A 290 -4.22 12.75 -5.58
C ARG A 290 -3.01 13.55 -6.02
N LEU A 291 -3.04 14.09 -7.23
CA LEU A 291 -1.95 14.88 -7.81
C LEU A 291 -2.22 16.39 -7.63
N ALA A 292 -1.19 17.21 -7.73
CA ALA A 292 -1.29 18.66 -7.60
C ALA A 292 -2.20 19.31 -8.67
N SER A 293 -2.34 18.66 -9.84
CA SER A 293 -3.27 19.08 -10.91
C SER A 293 -4.76 18.88 -10.54
N GLY A 294 -5.06 18.13 -9.47
CA GLY A 294 -6.39 17.65 -9.14
C GLY A 294 -6.72 16.27 -9.72
N ASN A 295 -5.94 15.78 -10.68
CA ASN A 295 -6.06 14.41 -11.18
C ASN A 295 -5.73 13.37 -10.11
N THR A 296 -6.07 12.13 -10.36
CA THR A 296 -5.74 11.02 -9.48
C THR A 296 -4.95 9.95 -10.24
N SER A 297 -3.72 9.67 -9.78
CA SER A 297 -2.94 8.52 -10.24
C SER A 297 -3.43 7.27 -9.52
N ILE A 298 -3.80 6.23 -10.27
CA ILE A 298 -4.42 5.01 -9.74
C ILE A 298 -3.67 3.79 -10.26
N LEU A 299 -3.46 2.83 -9.37
CA LEU A 299 -2.94 1.51 -9.70
C LEU A 299 -4.03 0.46 -9.55
N GLU A 300 -4.33 -0.28 -10.61
CA GLU A 300 -5.07 -1.54 -10.56
C GLU A 300 -4.07 -2.70 -10.44
N GLY A 301 -3.69 -3.00 -9.21
CA GLY A 301 -2.44 -3.71 -8.86
C GLY A 301 -2.31 -5.11 -9.42
N ILE A 302 -3.39 -5.93 -9.41
CA ILE A 302 -3.33 -7.32 -9.91
C ILE A 302 -3.12 -7.42 -11.42
N LYS A 303 -3.41 -6.34 -12.13
CA LYS A 303 -3.26 -6.24 -13.59
C LYS A 303 -2.02 -5.46 -14.02
N GLY A 304 -1.25 -4.90 -13.05
CA GLY A 304 -0.15 -4.00 -13.35
C GLY A 304 -0.58 -2.81 -14.21
N ARG A 305 -1.83 -2.35 -14.06
CA ARG A 305 -2.43 -1.26 -14.83
C ARG A 305 -2.37 0.03 -14.02
N LEU A 306 -1.67 1.01 -14.55
CA LEU A 306 -1.55 2.36 -14.02
C LEU A 306 -2.41 3.27 -14.88
N ILE A 307 -3.27 4.07 -14.25
CA ILE A 307 -4.06 5.09 -14.93
C ILE A 307 -3.95 6.43 -14.19
N GLU A 308 -4.17 7.49 -14.92
CA GLU A 308 -4.44 8.81 -14.37
C GLU A 308 -5.83 9.25 -14.83
N VAL A 309 -6.64 9.71 -13.89
CA VAL A 309 -8.00 10.17 -14.17
C VAL A 309 -8.18 11.62 -13.75
N THR A 310 -8.95 12.38 -14.53
CA THR A 310 -9.39 13.74 -14.15
C THR A 310 -10.36 13.69 -12.97
N PRO A 311 -10.68 14.84 -12.33
CA PRO A 311 -11.73 14.91 -11.30
C PRO A 311 -13.08 14.37 -11.80
N ASP A 312 -13.39 14.49 -13.08
CA ASP A 312 -14.63 13.99 -13.70
C ASP A 312 -14.57 12.49 -14.06
N GLY A 313 -13.41 11.84 -13.85
CA GLY A 313 -13.22 10.41 -14.07
C GLY A 313 -12.79 10.02 -15.48
N GLU A 314 -12.38 10.96 -16.33
CA GLU A 314 -11.80 10.66 -17.64
C GLU A 314 -10.38 10.12 -17.50
N ILE A 315 -10.06 9.00 -18.16
CA ILE A 315 -8.71 8.46 -18.22
C ILE A 315 -7.89 9.28 -19.21
N VAL A 316 -6.85 9.95 -18.73
CA VAL A 316 -5.96 10.82 -19.52
C VAL A 316 -4.57 10.24 -19.73
N TRP A 317 -4.22 9.21 -18.99
CA TRP A 317 -2.99 8.44 -19.16
C TRP A 317 -3.21 7.01 -18.72
N GLU A 318 -2.73 6.04 -19.52
CA GLU A 318 -2.85 4.61 -19.22
C GLU A 318 -1.59 3.86 -19.63
N TYR A 319 -1.07 3.08 -18.69
CA TYR A 319 0.09 2.21 -18.89
C TYR A 319 -0.17 0.85 -18.26
N ILE A 320 0.27 -0.22 -18.94
CA ILE A 320 0.24 -1.58 -18.40
C ILE A 320 1.65 -2.12 -18.34
N SER A 321 2.09 -2.48 -17.13
CA SER A 321 3.44 -2.99 -16.91
C SER A 321 3.74 -4.22 -17.77
N PRO A 322 4.80 -4.18 -18.60
CA PRO A 322 5.26 -5.33 -19.37
C PRO A 322 6.11 -6.31 -18.55
N HIS A 323 6.37 -6.00 -17.28
CA HIS A 323 7.27 -6.74 -16.40
C HIS A 323 6.56 -7.94 -15.78
N TYR A 324 6.43 -9.03 -16.54
CA TYR A 324 5.81 -10.28 -16.09
C TYR A 324 6.80 -11.20 -15.40
N VAL A 325 6.34 -11.90 -14.37
CA VAL A 325 7.10 -12.98 -13.72
C VAL A 325 7.07 -14.22 -14.60
N THR A 326 8.17 -14.47 -15.31
CA THR A 326 8.32 -15.61 -16.24
C THR A 326 8.84 -16.87 -15.58
N LYS A 327 9.57 -16.74 -14.47
CA LYS A 327 10.04 -17.89 -13.66
C LYS A 327 8.92 -18.40 -12.77
N LYS A 328 8.98 -19.71 -12.40
CA LYS A 328 8.01 -20.29 -11.47
C LYS A 328 8.09 -19.58 -10.12
N HIS A 329 6.97 -18.99 -9.71
CA HIS A 329 6.81 -18.29 -8.42
C HIS A 329 5.52 -18.77 -7.76
N PRO A 330 5.47 -18.97 -6.43
CA PRO A 330 4.27 -19.51 -5.74
C PRO A 330 3.01 -18.67 -5.95
N MET A 331 3.14 -17.33 -6.07
CA MET A 331 1.99 -16.42 -6.15
C MET A 331 1.89 -15.65 -7.48
N TYR A 332 3.02 -15.37 -8.16
CA TYR A 332 3.06 -14.36 -9.23
C TYR A 332 3.40 -14.89 -10.61
N THR A 333 3.58 -16.20 -10.78
CA THR A 333 3.91 -16.77 -12.10
C THR A 333 2.91 -16.29 -13.17
N GLY A 334 3.42 -15.69 -14.22
CA GLY A 334 2.62 -15.17 -15.35
C GLY A 334 1.87 -13.87 -15.02
N GLY A 335 2.05 -13.30 -13.83
CA GLY A 335 1.48 -12.03 -13.42
C GLY A 335 2.44 -10.86 -13.58
N ASN A 336 1.89 -9.66 -13.61
CA ASN A 336 2.60 -8.37 -13.60
C ASN A 336 2.10 -7.50 -12.43
N CYS A 337 1.85 -8.12 -11.29
CA CYS A 337 1.29 -7.48 -10.11
C CYS A 337 2.22 -6.41 -9.54
N ILE A 338 1.62 -5.31 -9.08
CA ILE A 338 2.30 -4.19 -8.41
C ILE A 338 1.49 -3.85 -7.16
N PHE A 339 2.18 -3.69 -6.02
CA PHE A 339 1.50 -3.40 -4.75
C PHE A 339 1.05 -1.95 -4.64
N ARG A 340 1.95 -1.00 -4.93
CA ARG A 340 1.74 0.44 -4.80
C ARG A 340 2.62 1.21 -5.80
N ILE A 341 2.13 2.38 -6.23
CA ILE A 341 2.89 3.33 -7.06
C ILE A 341 2.93 4.69 -6.38
N TYR A 342 3.95 5.49 -6.73
CA TYR A 342 4.01 6.91 -6.43
C TYR A 342 4.32 7.69 -7.69
N HIS A 343 3.68 8.84 -7.82
CA HIS A 343 3.96 9.85 -8.84
C HIS A 343 4.75 10.99 -8.22
N TYR A 344 5.80 11.43 -8.91
CA TYR A 344 6.63 12.56 -8.54
C TYR A 344 6.66 13.55 -9.71
N GLY A 345 6.35 14.82 -9.44
CA GLY A 345 6.51 15.89 -10.42
C GLY A 345 7.98 16.08 -10.79
N PRO A 346 8.29 16.60 -11.99
CA PRO A 346 9.68 16.80 -12.42
C PRO A 346 10.44 17.79 -11.53
N ASP A 347 9.73 18.71 -10.88
CA ASP A 347 10.30 19.73 -9.96
C ASP A 347 10.27 19.29 -8.48
N SER A 348 9.78 18.07 -8.18
CA SER A 348 9.77 17.56 -6.81
C SER A 348 11.19 17.33 -6.29
N LEU A 349 11.38 17.43 -4.97
CA LEU A 349 12.69 17.24 -4.33
C LEU A 349 13.30 15.87 -4.65
N GLU A 350 12.47 14.86 -4.85
CA GLU A 350 12.85 13.50 -5.18
C GLU A 350 13.48 13.37 -6.57
N ILE A 351 13.08 14.22 -7.51
CA ILE A 351 13.43 14.11 -8.95
C ILE A 351 14.30 15.26 -9.43
N ALA A 352 14.12 16.47 -8.92
CA ALA A 352 14.75 17.70 -9.44
C ALA A 352 16.27 17.56 -9.62
N GLY A 353 16.76 17.91 -10.81
CA GLY A 353 18.18 17.84 -11.16
C GLY A 353 18.72 16.44 -11.48
N ARG A 354 17.90 15.38 -11.36
CA ARG A 354 18.27 14.00 -11.68
C ARG A 354 17.74 13.52 -13.01
N LEU A 355 16.56 13.98 -13.37
CA LEU A 355 15.87 13.63 -14.61
C LEU A 355 15.43 14.90 -15.36
N PRO A 356 15.11 14.80 -16.66
CA PRO A 356 14.62 15.93 -17.45
C PRO A 356 13.37 16.59 -16.84
N ALA A 357 13.24 17.91 -17.02
CA ALA A 357 12.04 18.65 -16.63
C ALA A 357 10.84 18.29 -17.50
N ASP A 358 11.04 17.88 -18.77
CA ASP A 358 10.01 17.29 -19.61
C ASP A 358 10.07 15.77 -19.51
N PRO A 359 9.08 15.12 -18.86
CA PRO A 359 9.07 13.68 -18.63
C PRO A 359 8.47 12.86 -19.79
N TRP A 360 8.26 13.48 -20.99
CA TRP A 360 7.63 12.79 -22.14
C TRP A 360 8.63 12.16 -23.10
#